data_98233a1dc254dcfb1a848d7870f40459
#
_entry.id   98233a1dc254dcfb1a848d7870f40459
#
_cell.length_a   1.000
_cell.length_b   1.000
_cell.length_c   1.000
_cell.angle_alpha   90.00
_cell.angle_beta   90.00
_cell.angle_gamma   90.00
#
_symmetry.space_group_name_H-M   'P 1'
#
loop_
_entity.id
_entity.type
_entity.pdbx_description
1 polymer ?
#
loop_
_entity_poly.entity_id
_entity_poly.type
_entity_poly.pdbx_seq_one_letter_code
_entity_poly.pdbx_strand_id
1 'polypeptide(L)'
;LLFVCLIYCKEDFDWAVETASKKKKMDCSGAEFLSIDEGLCVQIMHIGAFDDEPATVAMMDKYLEENGYVNDFTGERRHHEIYLSDPRKVAPEKCKTVIRHPIKKA
;
A
#
# COMPACT_ATOMS: atom_id res chain seq x y z
N LEU A 1 9.41 1.94 6.07
CA LEU A 1 8.45 1.00 5.49
C LEU A 1 7.35 0.70 6.50
N LEU A 2 6.10 0.84 6.10
CA LEU A 2 4.93 0.64 6.94
C LEU A 2 4.09 -0.50 6.37
N PHE A 3 3.86 -1.55 7.16
CA PHE A 3 2.94 -2.61 6.79
C PHE A 3 1.56 -2.33 7.36
N VAL A 4 0.54 -2.39 6.52
CA VAL A 4 -0.84 -2.08 6.89
C VAL A 4 -1.73 -3.29 6.62
N CYS A 5 -2.50 -3.67 7.64
CA CYS A 5 -3.54 -4.68 7.52
C CYS A 5 -4.91 -3.99 7.64
N LEU A 6 -5.85 -4.31 6.74
CA LEU A 6 -7.18 -3.71 6.78
C LEU A 6 -8.00 -4.27 7.94
N ILE A 7 -8.52 -3.37 8.77
CA ILE A 7 -9.37 -3.69 9.92
C ILE A 7 -10.55 -2.73 9.94
N TYR A 8 -11.75 -3.25 10.23
CA TYR A 8 -12.98 -2.47 10.13
C TYR A 8 -13.27 -1.61 11.36
N CYS A 9 -12.88 -2.05 12.56
CA CYS A 9 -13.11 -1.30 13.77
C CYS A 9 -12.07 -1.62 14.86
N LYS A 10 -12.05 -0.78 15.88
CA LYS A 10 -11.06 -0.91 16.96
C LYS A 10 -11.23 -2.19 17.76
N GLU A 11 -12.46 -2.65 17.96
CA GLU A 11 -12.72 -3.92 18.67
C GLU A 11 -12.10 -5.11 17.93
N ASP A 12 -12.20 -5.14 16.61
CA ASP A 12 -11.57 -6.18 15.80
C ASP A 12 -10.04 -6.12 15.93
N PHE A 13 -9.48 -4.91 15.94
CA PHE A 13 -8.05 -4.71 16.15
C PHE A 13 -7.60 -5.22 17.53
N ASP A 14 -8.30 -4.85 18.58
CA ASP A 14 -7.97 -5.26 19.96
C ASP A 14 -8.03 -6.79 20.08
N TRP A 15 -9.07 -7.41 19.51
CA TRP A 15 -9.20 -8.87 19.47
C TRP A 15 -8.05 -9.52 18.70
N ALA A 16 -7.68 -8.96 17.56
CA ALA A 16 -6.62 -9.51 16.71
C ALA A 16 -5.25 -9.45 17.42
N VAL A 17 -4.93 -8.34 18.09
CA VAL A 17 -3.67 -8.19 18.83
C VAL A 17 -3.60 -9.20 19.97
N GLU A 18 -4.68 -9.33 20.74
CA GLU A 18 -4.74 -10.28 21.86
C GLU A 18 -4.61 -11.72 21.36
N THR A 19 -5.36 -12.09 20.34
CA THR A 19 -5.37 -13.43 19.78
C THR A 19 -4.02 -13.78 19.16
N ALA A 20 -3.42 -12.89 18.39
CA ALA A 20 -2.10 -13.11 17.78
C ALA A 20 -1.00 -13.25 18.83
N SER A 21 -1.04 -12.42 19.88
CA SER A 21 -0.07 -12.47 20.98
C SER A 21 -0.11 -13.83 21.68
N LYS A 22 -1.30 -14.35 21.96
CA LYS A 22 -1.48 -15.66 22.58
C LYS A 22 -1.07 -16.80 21.65
N LYS A 23 -1.55 -16.77 20.42
CA LYS A 23 -1.35 -17.86 19.44
C LYS A 23 0.11 -18.00 19.00
N LYS A 24 0.78 -16.89 18.81
CA LYS A 24 2.19 -16.87 18.35
C LYS A 24 3.18 -16.83 19.48
N LYS A 25 2.73 -16.71 20.73
CA LYS A 25 3.58 -16.57 21.91
C LYS A 25 4.58 -15.43 21.77
N MET A 26 4.15 -14.31 21.18
CA MET A 26 4.97 -13.12 21.00
C MET A 26 4.13 -11.88 21.31
N ASP A 27 4.84 -10.83 21.73
CA ASP A 27 4.21 -9.56 22.04
C ASP A 27 3.88 -8.80 20.76
N CYS A 28 2.60 -8.59 20.49
CA CYS A 28 2.10 -7.82 19.35
C CYS A 28 1.69 -6.39 19.75
N SER A 29 2.13 -5.90 20.92
CA SER A 29 1.80 -4.54 21.39
C SER A 29 2.37 -3.43 20.52
N GLY A 30 3.34 -3.73 19.64
CA GLY A 30 3.85 -2.78 18.64
C GLY A 30 2.87 -2.47 17.50
N ALA A 31 1.78 -3.23 17.39
CA ALA A 31 0.74 -2.94 16.41
C ALA A 31 -0.06 -1.71 16.84
N GLU A 32 -0.38 -0.84 15.87
CA GLU A 32 -1.15 0.38 16.11
C GLU A 32 -2.42 0.40 15.28
N PHE A 33 -3.49 0.92 15.85
CA PHE A 33 -4.71 1.19 15.10
C PHE A 33 -4.60 2.57 14.45
N LEU A 34 -4.72 2.60 13.10
CA LEU A 34 -4.56 3.83 12.33
C LEU A 34 -5.74 3.98 11.37
N SER A 35 -6.31 5.17 11.33
CA SER A 35 -7.31 5.55 10.32
C SER A 35 -6.65 6.37 9.24
N ILE A 36 -6.78 5.93 7.98
CA ILE A 36 -6.17 6.58 6.83
C ILE A 36 -7.28 6.99 5.86
N ASP A 37 -7.30 8.27 5.48
CA ASP A 37 -8.10 8.78 4.39
C ASP A 37 -7.17 9.09 3.22
N GLU A 38 -7.20 8.26 2.19
CA GLU A 38 -6.32 8.42 1.04
C GLU A 38 -6.75 9.55 0.11
N GLY A 39 -8.02 9.93 0.13
CA GLY A 39 -8.57 10.95 -0.76
C GLY A 39 -8.44 10.59 -2.23
N LEU A 40 -8.24 11.60 -3.08
CA LEU A 40 -8.07 11.41 -4.53
C LEU A 40 -6.68 10.81 -4.81
N CYS A 41 -6.67 9.68 -5.48
CA CYS A 41 -5.45 8.94 -5.80
C CYS A 41 -5.44 8.50 -7.26
N VAL A 42 -4.25 8.24 -7.78
CA VAL A 42 -4.04 7.50 -9.02
C VAL A 42 -3.45 6.15 -8.67
N GLN A 43 -3.82 5.13 -9.42
CA GLN A 43 -3.25 3.81 -9.23
C GLN A 43 -3.01 3.09 -10.55
N ILE A 44 -2.05 2.17 -10.53
CA ILE A 44 -1.70 1.34 -11.68
C ILE A 44 -1.30 -0.05 -11.19
N MET A 45 -1.63 -1.06 -11.98
CA MET A 45 -1.14 -2.42 -11.73
C MET A 45 0.25 -2.57 -12.33
N HIS A 46 1.24 -2.87 -11.49
CA HIS A 46 2.56 -3.30 -11.93
C HIS A 46 2.60 -4.82 -12.00
N ILE A 47 2.94 -5.37 -13.15
CA ILE A 47 3.14 -6.81 -13.33
C ILE A 47 4.62 -7.01 -13.64
N GLY A 48 5.33 -7.70 -12.75
CA GLY A 48 6.75 -7.94 -12.86
C GLY A 48 7.50 -7.80 -11.55
N ALA A 49 8.82 -7.85 -11.64
CA ALA A 49 9.70 -7.71 -10.47
C ALA A 49 9.59 -6.31 -9.86
N PHE A 50 9.87 -6.22 -8.58
CA PHE A 50 9.85 -4.93 -7.86
C PHE A 50 10.87 -3.94 -8.44
N ASP A 51 12.01 -4.42 -8.91
CA ASP A 51 13.05 -3.58 -9.53
C ASP A 51 12.59 -2.90 -10.81
N ASP A 52 11.52 -3.40 -11.45
CA ASP A 52 10.94 -2.83 -12.65
C ASP A 52 9.86 -1.78 -12.38
N GLU A 53 9.49 -1.55 -11.11
CA GLU A 53 8.46 -0.59 -10.72
C GLU A 53 8.73 0.85 -11.18
N PRO A 54 9.99 1.35 -11.21
CA PRO A 54 10.25 2.71 -11.68
C PRO A 54 9.69 3.02 -13.07
N ALA A 55 9.70 2.06 -13.99
CA ALA A 55 9.12 2.24 -15.33
C ALA A 55 7.59 2.39 -15.25
N THR A 56 6.93 1.61 -14.40
CA THR A 56 5.48 1.67 -14.18
C THR A 56 5.09 2.99 -13.51
N VAL A 57 5.85 3.45 -12.53
CA VAL A 57 5.66 4.75 -11.88
C VAL A 57 5.81 5.89 -12.89
N ALA A 58 6.78 5.80 -13.79
CA ALA A 58 6.97 6.80 -14.86
C ALA A 58 5.75 6.89 -15.79
N MET A 59 5.12 5.77 -16.11
CA MET A 59 3.87 5.73 -16.88
C MET A 59 2.72 6.45 -16.14
N MET A 60 2.62 6.23 -14.85
CA MET A 60 1.62 6.86 -13.99
C MET A 60 1.84 8.38 -13.91
N ASP A 61 3.08 8.82 -13.73
CA ASP A 61 3.44 10.24 -13.69
C ASP A 61 3.13 10.94 -15.02
N LYS A 62 3.39 10.27 -16.14
CA LYS A 62 3.06 10.80 -17.47
C LYS A 62 1.55 10.97 -17.63
N TYR A 63 0.76 10.01 -17.17
CA TYR A 63 -0.68 10.10 -17.17
C TYR A 63 -1.18 11.32 -16.38
N LEU A 64 -0.60 11.56 -15.21
CA LEU A 64 -0.94 12.72 -14.39
C LEU A 64 -0.65 14.02 -15.12
N GLU A 65 0.52 14.16 -15.72
CA GLU A 65 0.92 15.33 -16.49
C GLU A 65 -0.03 15.60 -17.65
N GLU A 66 -0.39 14.57 -18.41
CA GLU A 66 -1.30 14.67 -19.56
C GLU A 66 -2.74 15.05 -19.15
N ASN A 67 -3.14 14.75 -17.92
CA ASN A 67 -4.52 14.97 -17.43
C ASN A 67 -4.65 16.13 -16.43
N GLY A 68 -3.59 16.89 -16.21
CA GLY A 68 -3.63 18.09 -15.36
C GLY A 68 -3.60 17.81 -13.86
N TYR A 69 -2.94 16.74 -13.43
CA TYR A 69 -2.78 16.38 -12.03
C TYR A 69 -1.30 16.33 -11.65
N VAL A 70 -1.05 16.46 -10.36
CA VAL A 70 0.29 16.31 -9.78
C VAL A 70 0.21 15.42 -8.54
N ASN A 71 1.32 14.79 -8.19
CA ASN A 71 1.44 14.05 -6.94
C ASN A 71 1.25 14.99 -5.75
N ASP A 72 0.60 14.50 -4.69
CA ASP A 72 0.32 15.26 -3.47
C ASP A 72 0.76 14.46 -2.24
N PHE A 73 2.03 14.10 -2.19
CA PHE A 73 2.59 13.40 -1.04
C PHE A 73 2.66 14.29 0.19
N THR A 74 2.09 13.80 1.28
CA THR A 74 2.12 14.47 2.59
C THR A 74 2.50 13.44 3.66
N GLY A 75 2.63 13.87 4.92
CA GLY A 75 2.86 12.96 6.03
C GLY A 75 1.72 11.95 6.24
N GLU A 76 0.50 12.32 5.83
CA GLU A 76 -0.71 11.49 5.96
C GLU A 76 -1.09 10.78 4.66
N ARG A 77 -0.73 11.35 3.52
CA ARG A 77 -1.04 10.82 2.19
C ARG A 77 0.25 10.39 1.51
N ARG A 78 0.50 9.09 1.50
CA ARG A 78 1.77 8.50 1.10
C ARG A 78 1.62 7.57 -0.10
N HIS A 79 2.76 7.21 -0.68
CA HIS A 79 2.86 6.12 -1.64
C HIS A 79 2.38 4.82 -0.98
N HIS A 80 1.50 4.09 -1.67
CA HIS A 80 1.02 2.78 -1.24
C HIS A 80 1.36 1.73 -2.28
N GLU A 81 1.75 0.56 -1.81
CA GLU A 81 1.90 -0.63 -2.62
C GLU A 81 1.02 -1.73 -2.04
N ILE A 82 0.21 -2.33 -2.88
CA ILE A 82 -0.69 -3.42 -2.49
C ILE A 82 -0.21 -4.68 -3.19
N TYR A 83 0.37 -5.59 -2.44
CA TYR A 83 0.93 -6.82 -2.95
C TYR A 83 -0.18 -7.86 -3.15
N LEU A 84 -0.44 -8.20 -4.41
CA LEU A 84 -1.45 -9.20 -4.78
C LEU A 84 -0.85 -10.59 -4.96
N SER A 85 0.47 -10.70 -4.96
CA SER A 85 1.19 -11.95 -5.12
C SER A 85 2.18 -12.15 -3.97
N ASP A 86 2.38 -13.40 -3.59
CA ASP A 86 3.42 -13.75 -2.64
C ASP A 86 4.73 -14.00 -3.42
N PRO A 87 5.77 -13.16 -3.25
CA PRO A 87 7.01 -13.30 -3.99
C PRO A 87 7.76 -14.60 -3.68
N ARG A 88 7.40 -15.28 -2.60
CA ARG A 88 7.96 -16.59 -2.26
C ARG A 88 7.35 -17.73 -3.07
N LYS A 89 6.15 -17.51 -3.68
CA LYS A 89 5.37 -18.53 -4.39
C LYS A 89 5.25 -18.25 -5.88
N VAL A 90 5.43 -16.99 -6.30
CA VAL A 90 5.21 -16.53 -7.66
C VAL A 90 6.54 -16.06 -8.24
N ALA A 91 6.84 -16.42 -9.49
CA ALA A 91 8.02 -15.94 -10.18
C ALA A 91 8.02 -14.40 -10.28
N PRO A 92 9.18 -13.72 -10.17
CA PRO A 92 9.23 -12.25 -10.17
C PRO A 92 8.48 -11.61 -11.33
N GLU A 93 8.60 -12.15 -12.55
CA GLU A 93 7.95 -11.62 -13.75
C GLU A 93 6.42 -11.74 -13.74
N LYS A 94 5.86 -12.53 -12.83
CA LYS A 94 4.41 -12.75 -12.67
C LYS A 94 3.83 -12.07 -11.44
N CYS A 95 4.66 -11.45 -10.61
CA CYS A 95 4.18 -10.73 -9.44
C CYS A 95 3.30 -9.55 -9.84
N LYS A 96 2.25 -9.31 -9.05
CA LYS A 96 1.31 -8.21 -9.27
C LYS A 96 1.30 -7.31 -8.05
N THR A 97 1.46 -6.02 -8.29
CA THR A 97 1.46 -4.99 -7.25
C THR A 97 0.63 -3.81 -7.73
N VAL A 98 -0.32 -3.37 -6.93
CA VAL A 98 -1.01 -2.09 -7.19
C VAL A 98 -0.17 -0.98 -6.56
N ILE A 99 0.23 -0.01 -7.37
CA ILE A 99 0.92 1.20 -6.92
C ILE A 99 -0.11 2.33 -6.89
N ARG A 100 -0.22 3.00 -5.75
CA ARG A 100 -1.19 4.08 -5.56
C ARG A 100 -0.50 5.31 -5.00
N HIS A 101 -0.70 6.44 -5.66
CA HIS A 101 -0.16 7.72 -5.23
C HIS A 101 -1.29 8.73 -4.97
N PRO A 102 -1.20 9.53 -3.90
CA PRO A 102 -2.12 10.65 -3.70
C PRO A 102 -1.85 11.74 -4.73
N ILE A 103 -2.92 12.35 -5.23
CA ILE A 103 -2.83 13.37 -6.26
C ILE A 103 -3.74 14.55 -5.95
N LYS A 104 -3.51 15.65 -6.65
CA LYS A 104 -4.37 16.84 -6.67
C LYS A 104 -4.34 17.47 -8.06
N LYS A 105 -5.26 18.35 -8.33
CA LYS A 105 -5.21 19.16 -9.56
C LYS A 105 -3.98 20.05 -9.56
N ALA A 106 -3.35 20.12 -10.71
CA ALA A 106 -2.19 20.96 -10.92
C ALA A 106 -2.58 22.45 -10.83
#